data_fe6ac1e19e0126d7faacc7e488932c0a
#
_entry.id   fe6ac1e19e0126d7faacc7e488932c0a
#
_cell.length_a   1.000
_cell.length_b   1.000
_cell.length_c   1.000
_cell.angle_alpha   90.00
_cell.angle_beta   90.00
_cell.angle_gamma   90.00
#
_symmetry.space_group_name_H-M   'P 1'
#
loop_
_entity.id
_entity.type
_entity.pdbx_description
1 polymer ?
#
loop_
_entity_poly.entity_id
_entity_poly.type
_entity_poly.pdbx_seq_one_letter_code
_entity_poly.pdbx_strand_id
1 'polypeptide(L)'
;MYKRQLYDGFKKNKTINEVLDKPTVLTIYEMIKSQILSYVNGVIRAGKESVVFWAVSPDNDDIALKTYLISTSSFKKRASYISGDPRFSRIKSGTRNLVYLWAKKEYQNLTSCIGCGIPVVKPIAVRKNVLVLEFIGKNGVPEKTLVECQVNKKDYKSAILLIEQLYKKAHLVHGDFSEYNIFKTKNGLILFDLGSAVDLQHPNSQELLKRDINNISRFFVKRGLTVENPIDVLKKIQNEL
;
A
#
# COMPACT_ATOMS: atom_id res chain seq x y z
N MET A 1 -30.00 -25.54 27.02
CA MET A 1 -29.21 -25.74 25.79
C MET A 1 -28.80 -24.36 25.28
N TYR A 2 -27.69 -23.81 25.76
CA TYR A 2 -27.21 -22.49 25.39
C TYR A 2 -26.58 -22.56 23.99
N LYS A 3 -27.19 -21.93 22.99
CA LYS A 3 -26.52 -21.65 21.69
C LYS A 3 -25.34 -20.76 21.99
N ARG A 4 -24.11 -21.29 21.96
CA ARG A 4 -22.89 -20.51 21.81
C ARG A 4 -23.04 -19.71 20.53
N GLN A 5 -23.37 -18.42 20.63
CA GLN A 5 -23.11 -17.49 19.56
C GLN A 5 -21.61 -17.50 19.33
N LEU A 6 -21.19 -18.00 18.18
CA LEU A 6 -19.85 -17.86 17.68
C LEU A 6 -19.57 -16.35 17.60
N TYR A 7 -18.70 -15.89 18.47
CA TYR A 7 -18.11 -14.54 18.37
C TYR A 7 -17.20 -14.59 17.16
N ASP A 8 -17.72 -14.19 16.00
CA ASP A 8 -17.04 -14.36 14.72
C ASP A 8 -16.00 -13.28 14.44
N GLY A 9 -15.68 -12.40 15.41
CA GLY A 9 -14.70 -11.34 15.28
C GLY A 9 -15.13 -10.21 14.34
N PHE A 10 -16.32 -10.28 13.76
CA PHE A 10 -16.92 -9.22 12.97
C PHE A 10 -18.02 -8.54 13.80
N LYS A 11 -17.86 -7.25 14.11
CA LYS A 11 -19.01 -6.47 14.59
C LYS A 11 -20.03 -6.44 13.46
N LYS A 12 -21.29 -6.77 13.74
CA LYS A 12 -22.42 -6.88 12.80
C LYS A 12 -22.46 -5.72 11.77
N ASN A 13 -21.70 -5.84 10.68
CA ASN A 13 -21.84 -4.99 9.52
C ASN A 13 -22.21 -5.86 8.32
N LYS A 14 -23.44 -5.73 7.84
CA LYS A 14 -23.93 -6.34 6.61
C LYS A 14 -22.97 -6.19 5.43
N THR A 15 -22.23 -5.08 5.40
CA THR A 15 -21.31 -4.67 4.33
C THR A 15 -20.15 -5.63 4.08
N ILE A 16 -19.64 -6.35 5.08
CA ILE A 16 -18.46 -7.22 4.90
C ILE A 16 -18.81 -8.44 4.06
N ASN A 17 -19.95 -9.08 4.32
CA ASN A 17 -20.38 -10.28 3.59
C ASN A 17 -20.86 -9.99 2.15
N GLU A 18 -21.18 -8.73 1.84
CA GLU A 18 -21.59 -8.32 0.49
C GLU A 18 -20.39 -7.97 -0.40
N VAL A 19 -19.25 -7.60 0.21
CA VAL A 19 -18.07 -7.11 -0.50
C VAL A 19 -16.98 -8.17 -0.64
N LEU A 20 -16.88 -9.11 0.33
CA LEU A 20 -15.81 -10.12 0.36
C LEU A 20 -16.32 -11.51 -0.03
N ASP A 21 -15.55 -12.23 -0.84
CA ASP A 21 -15.83 -13.62 -1.15
C ASP A 21 -15.58 -14.54 0.07
N LYS A 22 -16.29 -15.68 0.11
CA LYS A 22 -16.20 -16.64 1.21
C LYS A 22 -14.77 -17.08 1.55
N PRO A 23 -13.86 -17.37 0.59
CA PRO A 23 -12.47 -17.68 0.90
C PRO A 23 -11.70 -16.55 1.59
N THR A 24 -12.00 -15.29 1.26
CA THR A 24 -11.40 -14.13 1.92
C THR A 24 -11.87 -13.99 3.37
N VAL A 25 -13.18 -14.18 3.63
CA VAL A 25 -13.75 -14.18 4.98
C VAL A 25 -13.10 -15.29 5.84
N LEU A 26 -12.95 -16.50 5.27
CA LEU A 26 -12.27 -17.61 5.97
C LEU A 26 -10.79 -17.26 6.25
N THR A 27 -10.10 -16.57 5.35
CA THR A 27 -8.72 -16.14 5.58
C THR A 27 -8.62 -15.15 6.74
N ILE A 28 -9.53 -14.19 6.84
CA ILE A 28 -9.59 -13.26 7.97
C ILE A 28 -9.88 -14.00 9.28
N TYR A 29 -10.81 -14.96 9.26
CA TYR A 29 -11.10 -15.79 10.42
C TYR A 29 -9.88 -16.62 10.89
N GLU A 30 -9.11 -17.19 9.96
CA GLU A 30 -7.84 -17.85 10.26
C GLU A 30 -6.82 -16.90 10.90
N MET A 31 -6.78 -15.63 10.47
CA MET A 31 -5.90 -14.59 11.04
C MET A 31 -6.33 -14.21 12.47
N ILE A 32 -7.63 -14.15 12.75
CA ILE A 32 -8.16 -13.96 14.10
C ILE A 32 -7.76 -15.13 14.99
N LYS A 33 -7.97 -16.37 14.54
CA LYS A 33 -7.58 -17.57 15.29
C LYS A 33 -6.09 -17.64 15.60
N SER A 34 -5.25 -17.17 14.69
CA SER A 34 -3.80 -17.14 14.87
C SER A 34 -3.29 -15.88 15.59
N GLN A 35 -4.18 -15.13 16.24
CA GLN A 35 -3.83 -13.95 17.05
C GLN A 35 -3.07 -12.86 16.28
N ILE A 36 -3.28 -12.75 14.96
CA ILE A 36 -2.73 -11.66 14.15
C ILE A 36 -3.59 -10.40 14.30
N LEU A 37 -4.90 -10.60 14.42
CA LEU A 37 -5.87 -9.55 14.73
C LEU A 37 -6.97 -10.09 15.65
N SER A 38 -7.60 -9.23 16.44
CA SER A 38 -8.68 -9.57 17.35
C SER A 38 -10.04 -9.50 16.67
N TYR A 39 -10.33 -8.39 16.01
CA TYR A 39 -11.60 -8.21 15.29
C TYR A 39 -11.49 -7.12 14.21
N VAL A 40 -12.44 -7.16 13.29
CA VAL A 40 -12.59 -6.18 12.21
C VAL A 40 -13.80 -5.29 12.52
N ASN A 41 -13.62 -3.97 12.47
CA ASN A 41 -14.69 -3.00 12.74
C ASN A 41 -15.47 -2.65 11.47
N GLY A 42 -14.97 -1.70 10.70
CA GLY A 42 -15.69 -1.14 9.56
C GLY A 42 -14.77 -0.81 8.40
N VAL A 43 -15.39 -0.46 7.27
CA VAL A 43 -14.68 -0.02 6.06
C VAL A 43 -14.14 1.40 6.27
N ILE A 44 -12.83 1.59 6.04
CA ILE A 44 -12.19 2.90 5.98
C ILE A 44 -12.27 3.44 4.55
N ARG A 45 -11.93 2.56 3.58
CA ARG A 45 -11.89 2.93 2.17
C ARG A 45 -12.26 1.74 1.29
N ALA A 46 -13.20 1.95 0.38
CA ALA A 46 -13.53 0.98 -0.66
C ALA A 46 -13.02 1.50 -2.02
N GLY A 47 -12.17 0.72 -2.66
CA GLY A 47 -11.67 0.98 -4.01
C GLY A 47 -12.09 -0.10 -5.00
N LYS A 48 -11.76 0.10 -6.27
CA LYS A 48 -12.07 -0.87 -7.34
C LYS A 48 -11.34 -2.20 -7.18
N GLU A 49 -10.22 -2.23 -6.47
CA GLU A 49 -9.28 -3.35 -6.44
C GLU A 49 -9.03 -3.89 -5.04
N SER A 50 -9.29 -3.08 -4.02
CA SER A 50 -9.14 -3.46 -2.63
C SER A 50 -10.09 -2.70 -1.74
N VAL A 51 -10.39 -3.29 -0.58
CA VAL A 51 -11.12 -2.66 0.51
C VAL A 51 -10.20 -2.63 1.72
N VAL A 52 -10.12 -1.48 2.37
CA VAL A 52 -9.37 -1.30 3.62
C VAL A 52 -10.35 -1.19 4.77
N PHE A 53 -10.16 -2.02 5.77
CA PHE A 53 -10.95 -2.04 7.00
C PHE A 53 -10.11 -1.54 8.16
N TRP A 54 -10.76 -0.88 9.10
CA TRP A 54 -10.23 -0.69 10.45
C TRP A 54 -10.41 -2.00 11.23
N ALA A 55 -9.35 -2.47 11.83
CA ALA A 55 -9.31 -3.65 12.68
C ALA A 55 -8.51 -3.35 13.95
N VAL A 56 -8.50 -4.29 14.88
CA VAL A 56 -7.80 -4.17 16.16
C VAL A 56 -6.92 -5.39 16.37
N SER A 57 -5.68 -5.14 16.82
CA SER A 57 -4.72 -6.17 17.18
C SER A 57 -5.07 -6.85 18.50
N PRO A 58 -4.43 -7.98 18.85
CA PRO A 58 -4.57 -8.59 20.19
C PRO A 58 -4.13 -7.66 21.33
N ASP A 59 -3.18 -6.77 21.07
CA ASP A 59 -2.68 -5.78 22.03
C ASP A 59 -3.55 -4.51 22.10
N ASN A 60 -4.71 -4.55 21.44
CA ASN A 60 -5.69 -3.47 21.38
C ASN A 60 -5.25 -2.23 20.59
N ASP A 61 -4.25 -2.37 19.71
CA ASP A 61 -3.82 -1.33 18.80
C ASP A 61 -4.68 -1.27 17.54
N ASP A 62 -4.87 -0.06 17.00
CA ASP A 62 -5.50 0.13 15.70
C ASP A 62 -4.60 -0.43 14.58
N ILE A 63 -5.18 -1.24 13.71
CA ILE A 63 -4.52 -1.79 12.51
C ILE A 63 -5.39 -1.61 11.28
N ALA A 64 -4.77 -1.58 10.10
CA ALA A 64 -5.46 -1.54 8.82
C ALA A 64 -5.42 -2.92 8.16
N LEU A 65 -6.59 -3.41 7.75
CA LEU A 65 -6.74 -4.67 7.03
C LEU A 65 -7.05 -4.38 5.57
N LYS A 66 -6.05 -4.44 4.69
CA LYS A 66 -6.20 -4.26 3.24
C LYS A 66 -6.52 -5.60 2.59
N THR A 67 -7.68 -5.68 1.98
CA THR A 67 -8.18 -6.90 1.32
C THR A 67 -8.28 -6.67 -0.17
N TYR A 68 -7.53 -7.41 -0.98
CA TYR A 68 -7.59 -7.34 -2.43
C TYR A 68 -8.76 -8.15 -2.98
N LEU A 69 -9.55 -7.52 -3.87
CA LEU A 69 -10.72 -8.15 -4.50
C LEU A 69 -10.29 -9.06 -5.66
N ILE A 70 -10.84 -10.28 -5.72
CA ILE A 70 -10.42 -11.30 -6.68
C ILE A 70 -11.12 -11.15 -8.05
N SER A 71 -12.27 -10.50 -8.08
CA SER A 71 -13.17 -10.45 -9.24
C SER A 71 -12.88 -9.34 -10.25
N THR A 72 -11.77 -8.59 -10.12
CA THR A 72 -11.57 -7.38 -10.92
C THR A 72 -10.76 -7.62 -12.18
N SER A 73 -11.28 -7.14 -13.32
CA SER A 73 -10.59 -7.11 -14.63
C SER A 73 -9.28 -6.31 -14.62
N SER A 74 -9.13 -5.39 -13.68
CA SER A 74 -7.93 -4.54 -13.50
C SER A 74 -6.67 -5.31 -13.13
N PHE A 75 -6.78 -6.50 -12.50
CA PHE A 75 -5.61 -7.33 -12.19
C PHE A 75 -4.87 -7.83 -13.43
N LYS A 76 -5.53 -8.02 -14.57
CA LYS A 76 -4.85 -8.38 -15.83
C LYS A 76 -3.87 -7.29 -16.27
N LYS A 77 -4.21 -6.02 -16.11
CA LYS A 77 -3.33 -4.88 -16.42
C LYS A 77 -2.13 -4.80 -15.48
N ARG A 78 -2.27 -5.28 -14.24
CA ARG A 78 -1.22 -5.27 -13.22
C ARG A 78 -0.22 -6.43 -13.35
N ALA A 79 -0.53 -7.43 -14.16
CA ALA A 79 0.42 -8.50 -14.46
C ALA A 79 1.75 -7.96 -15.01
N SER A 80 1.73 -6.83 -15.74
CA SER A 80 2.94 -6.17 -16.23
C SER A 80 3.90 -5.66 -15.14
N TYR A 81 3.41 -5.33 -13.95
CA TYR A 81 4.26 -4.94 -12.80
C TYR A 81 4.89 -6.12 -12.07
N ILE A 82 4.43 -7.33 -12.38
CA ILE A 82 4.98 -8.58 -11.85
C ILE A 82 5.83 -9.26 -12.90
N SER A 83 5.36 -9.26 -14.17
CA SER A 83 6.07 -9.81 -15.30
C SER A 83 7.31 -8.96 -15.61
N GLY A 84 8.49 -9.55 -15.52
CA GLY A 84 9.76 -8.85 -15.66
C GLY A 84 10.41 -8.41 -14.34
N ASP A 85 9.72 -8.53 -13.21
CA ASP A 85 10.33 -8.35 -11.91
C ASP A 85 11.05 -9.65 -11.50
N PRO A 86 12.40 -9.66 -11.38
CA PRO A 86 13.17 -10.88 -11.14
C PRO A 86 12.79 -11.60 -9.85
N ARG A 87 12.20 -10.88 -8.88
CA ARG A 87 11.77 -11.43 -7.58
C ARG A 87 10.54 -12.34 -7.70
N PHE A 88 9.81 -12.29 -8.84
CA PHE A 88 8.53 -12.98 -9.05
C PHE A 88 8.49 -13.80 -10.33
N SER A 89 9.59 -14.46 -10.68
CA SER A 89 9.75 -15.22 -11.94
C SER A 89 8.86 -16.47 -12.07
N ARG A 90 8.33 -17.01 -10.96
CA ARG A 90 7.49 -18.22 -10.98
C ARG A 90 6.06 -17.89 -10.54
N ILE A 91 5.21 -17.51 -11.51
CA ILE A 91 3.79 -17.21 -11.26
C ILE A 91 2.96 -18.45 -11.59
N LYS A 92 2.20 -18.96 -10.63
CA LYS A 92 1.14 -19.94 -10.90
C LYS A 92 0.02 -19.25 -11.69
N SER A 93 -0.48 -19.89 -12.74
CA SER A 93 -1.60 -19.37 -13.53
C SER A 93 -2.87 -19.17 -12.70
N GLY A 94 -3.71 -18.22 -13.10
CA GLY A 94 -5.01 -17.96 -12.53
C GLY A 94 -5.09 -16.64 -11.76
N THR A 95 -6.22 -15.95 -11.89
CA THR A 95 -6.48 -14.62 -11.31
C THR A 95 -6.27 -14.60 -9.79
N ARG A 96 -6.71 -15.63 -9.08
CA ARG A 96 -6.58 -15.74 -7.62
C ARG A 96 -5.11 -15.80 -7.18
N ASN A 97 -4.29 -16.57 -7.87
CA ASN A 97 -2.86 -16.67 -7.58
C ASN A 97 -2.14 -15.35 -7.83
N LEU A 98 -2.52 -14.63 -8.88
CA LEU A 98 -2.00 -13.30 -9.19
C LEU A 98 -2.34 -12.29 -8.08
N VAL A 99 -3.57 -12.31 -7.57
CA VAL A 99 -4.00 -11.44 -6.45
C VAL A 99 -3.23 -11.75 -5.16
N TYR A 100 -3.02 -13.04 -4.86
CA TYR A 100 -2.23 -13.46 -3.69
C TYR A 100 -0.77 -13.02 -3.81
N LEU A 101 -0.21 -13.14 -5.00
CA LEU A 101 1.15 -12.68 -5.28
C LEU A 101 1.25 -11.16 -5.16
N TRP A 102 0.23 -10.42 -5.59
CA TRP A 102 0.17 -8.97 -5.45
C TRP A 102 0.20 -8.52 -3.99
N ALA A 103 -0.62 -9.12 -3.14
CA ALA A 103 -0.61 -8.84 -1.70
C ALA A 103 0.75 -9.15 -1.08
N LYS A 104 1.36 -10.29 -1.46
CA LYS A 104 2.70 -10.68 -1.01
C LYS A 104 3.77 -9.70 -1.50
N LYS A 105 3.67 -9.23 -2.75
CA LYS A 105 4.59 -8.25 -3.35
C LYS A 105 4.56 -6.93 -2.56
N GLU A 106 3.36 -6.42 -2.26
CA GLU A 106 3.25 -5.20 -1.44
C GLU A 106 3.85 -5.38 -0.05
N TYR A 107 3.56 -6.50 0.62
CA TYR A 107 4.16 -6.84 1.91
C TYR A 107 5.69 -6.84 1.85
N GLN A 108 6.28 -7.48 0.85
CA GLN A 108 7.74 -7.56 0.67
C GLN A 108 8.36 -6.19 0.36
N ASN A 109 7.73 -5.39 -0.50
CA ASN A 109 8.19 -4.04 -0.82
C ASN A 109 8.20 -3.14 0.43
N LEU A 110 7.13 -3.15 1.21
CA LEU A 110 7.04 -2.41 2.47
C LEU A 110 8.09 -2.89 3.47
N THR A 111 8.28 -4.20 3.62
CA THR A 111 9.30 -4.79 4.52
C THR A 111 10.71 -4.35 4.12
N SER A 112 11.03 -4.36 2.82
CA SER A 112 12.31 -3.88 2.29
C SER A 112 12.52 -2.39 2.62
N CYS A 113 11.50 -1.56 2.42
CA CYS A 113 11.57 -0.14 2.73
C CYS A 113 11.81 0.13 4.22
N ILE A 114 11.11 -0.58 5.11
CA ILE A 114 11.34 -0.49 6.57
C ILE A 114 12.78 -0.86 6.91
N GLY A 115 13.32 -1.95 6.33
CA GLY A 115 14.71 -2.38 6.53
C GLY A 115 15.74 -1.33 6.08
N CYS A 116 15.37 -0.46 5.13
CA CYS A 116 16.19 0.66 4.64
C CYS A 116 15.93 1.98 5.38
N GLY A 117 15.08 2.01 6.41
CA GLY A 117 14.72 3.21 7.16
C GLY A 117 13.90 4.22 6.37
N ILE A 118 13.16 3.79 5.35
CA ILE A 118 12.28 4.64 4.54
C ILE A 118 10.93 4.76 5.27
N PRO A 119 10.38 5.96 5.45
CA PRO A 119 9.10 6.15 6.13
C PRO A 119 7.93 5.68 5.28
N VAL A 120 7.58 4.42 5.47
CA VAL A 120 6.42 3.74 4.86
C VAL A 120 5.54 3.15 5.95
N VAL A 121 4.28 2.86 5.63
CA VAL A 121 3.38 2.11 6.50
C VAL A 121 3.97 0.74 6.82
N LYS A 122 4.05 0.39 8.11
CA LYS A 122 4.66 -0.88 8.55
C LYS A 122 3.77 -2.07 8.20
N PRO A 123 4.27 -3.07 7.46
CA PRO A 123 3.54 -4.30 7.24
C PRO A 123 3.65 -5.22 8.47
N ILE A 124 2.51 -5.81 8.89
CA ILE A 124 2.42 -6.69 10.05
C ILE A 124 2.35 -8.15 9.60
N ALA A 125 1.42 -8.47 8.70
CA ALA A 125 1.26 -9.83 8.19
C ALA A 125 0.60 -9.84 6.81
N VAL A 126 0.81 -10.92 6.06
CA VAL A 126 0.11 -11.18 4.79
C VAL A 126 -0.35 -12.63 4.74
N ARG A 127 -1.61 -12.87 4.35
CA ARG A 127 -2.14 -14.20 4.10
C ARG A 127 -3.08 -14.16 2.90
N LYS A 128 -2.75 -14.91 1.85
CA LYS A 128 -3.49 -14.90 0.58
C LYS A 128 -3.66 -13.47 0.03
N ASN A 129 -4.90 -12.98 -0.09
CA ASN A 129 -5.24 -11.63 -0.57
C ASN A 129 -5.45 -10.61 0.56
N VAL A 130 -5.08 -10.94 1.79
CA VAL A 130 -5.27 -10.08 2.97
C VAL A 130 -3.93 -9.63 3.49
N LEU A 131 -3.74 -8.31 3.58
CA LEU A 131 -2.54 -7.64 4.09
C LEU A 131 -2.90 -6.85 5.34
N VAL A 132 -2.20 -7.09 6.44
CA VAL A 132 -2.34 -6.37 7.71
C VAL A 132 -1.20 -5.36 7.82
N LEU A 133 -1.57 -4.11 8.09
CA LEU A 133 -0.67 -2.97 8.16
C LEU A 133 -0.90 -2.22 9.48
N GLU A 134 0.10 -1.47 9.93
CA GLU A 134 -0.15 -0.46 10.96
C GLU A 134 -1.21 0.54 10.49
N PHE A 135 -1.94 1.11 11.43
CA PHE A 135 -2.93 2.13 11.14
C PHE A 135 -2.33 3.52 11.36
N ILE A 136 -2.21 4.29 10.29
CA ILE A 136 -1.77 5.69 10.40
C ILE A 136 -3.01 6.55 10.67
N GLY A 137 -3.27 6.79 11.94
CA GLY A 137 -4.47 7.48 12.41
C GLY A 137 -4.81 7.12 13.85
N LYS A 138 -6.06 7.34 14.25
CA LYS A 138 -6.54 7.01 15.60
C LYS A 138 -8.03 6.69 15.59
N ASN A 139 -8.43 5.66 16.35
CA ASN A 139 -9.84 5.27 16.55
C ASN A 139 -10.60 5.08 15.22
N GLY A 140 -9.96 4.44 14.24
CA GLY A 140 -10.54 4.19 12.92
C GLY A 140 -10.61 5.40 11.99
N VAL A 141 -10.10 6.56 12.41
CA VAL A 141 -9.97 7.76 11.57
C VAL A 141 -8.54 7.85 11.05
N PRO A 142 -8.30 7.66 9.74
CA PRO A 142 -6.97 7.73 9.18
C PRO A 142 -6.44 9.17 9.16
N GLU A 143 -5.12 9.33 9.19
CA GLU A 143 -4.47 10.60 8.88
C GLU A 143 -4.81 11.05 7.47
N LYS A 144 -4.73 12.35 7.23
CA LYS A 144 -5.00 12.94 5.92
C LYS A 144 -3.89 12.60 4.93
N THR A 145 -4.28 12.31 3.70
CA THR A 145 -3.33 12.19 2.60
C THR A 145 -2.86 13.56 2.13
N LEU A 146 -1.75 13.59 1.42
CA LEU A 146 -1.11 14.84 0.98
C LEU A 146 -2.06 15.69 0.12
N VAL A 147 -2.94 15.06 -0.67
CA VAL A 147 -3.96 15.74 -1.49
C VAL A 147 -4.97 16.53 -0.65
N GLU A 148 -5.25 16.10 0.57
CA GLU A 148 -6.22 16.70 1.48
C GLU A 148 -5.63 17.83 2.34
N CYS A 149 -4.30 18.02 2.27
CA CYS A 149 -3.57 18.95 3.12
C CYS A 149 -3.15 20.21 2.36
N GLN A 150 -2.93 21.30 3.11
CA GLN A 150 -2.09 22.38 2.61
C GLN A 150 -0.64 21.91 2.54
N VAL A 151 0.05 22.27 1.46
CA VAL A 151 1.42 21.83 1.18
C VAL A 151 2.37 23.01 1.02
N ASN A 152 3.65 22.77 1.29
CA ASN A 152 4.70 23.77 1.20
C ASN A 152 5.99 23.20 0.57
N LYS A 153 7.03 24.02 0.43
CA LYS A 153 8.32 23.60 -0.16
C LYS A 153 9.00 22.44 0.60
N LYS A 154 8.80 22.34 1.93
CA LYS A 154 9.38 21.25 2.72
C LYS A 154 8.70 19.93 2.34
N ASP A 155 7.37 19.93 2.15
CA ASP A 155 6.63 18.75 1.73
C ASP A 155 7.11 18.26 0.35
N TYR A 156 7.34 19.19 -0.61
CA TYR A 156 7.90 18.84 -1.91
C TYR A 156 9.28 18.16 -1.79
N LYS A 157 10.20 18.79 -1.04
CA LYS A 157 11.53 18.20 -0.82
C LYS A 157 11.45 16.83 -0.17
N SER A 158 10.56 16.65 0.83
CA SER A 158 10.35 15.36 1.48
C SER A 158 9.78 14.31 0.52
N ALA A 159 8.87 14.68 -0.38
CA ALA A 159 8.32 13.76 -1.37
C ALA A 159 9.38 13.32 -2.40
N ILE A 160 10.23 14.24 -2.87
CA ILE A 160 11.36 13.88 -3.75
C ILE A 160 12.37 13.00 -3.02
N LEU A 161 12.68 13.30 -1.76
CA LEU A 161 13.55 12.45 -0.94
C LEU A 161 13.01 11.03 -0.76
N LEU A 162 11.69 10.84 -0.64
CA LEU A 162 11.09 9.51 -0.61
C LEU A 162 11.35 8.72 -1.91
N ILE A 163 11.19 9.36 -3.08
CA ILE A 163 11.50 8.72 -4.37
C ILE A 163 12.98 8.36 -4.45
N GLU A 164 13.86 9.27 -4.05
CA GLU A 164 15.30 9.05 -4.03
C GLU A 164 15.68 7.89 -3.10
N GLN A 165 15.13 7.83 -1.90
CA GLN A 165 15.38 6.75 -0.95
C GLN A 165 14.86 5.39 -1.46
N LEU A 166 13.67 5.36 -2.08
CA LEU A 166 13.17 4.15 -2.73
C LEU A 166 14.16 3.65 -3.78
N TYR A 167 14.64 4.54 -4.65
CA TYR A 167 15.55 4.21 -5.74
C TYR A 167 16.92 3.77 -5.22
N LYS A 168 17.58 4.59 -4.40
CA LYS A 168 18.96 4.37 -3.98
C LYS A 168 19.12 3.31 -2.87
N LYS A 169 18.18 3.26 -1.90
CA LYS A 169 18.33 2.39 -0.73
C LYS A 169 17.55 1.07 -0.86
N ALA A 170 16.30 1.13 -1.31
CA ALA A 170 15.47 -0.05 -1.43
C ALA A 170 15.56 -0.71 -2.83
N HIS A 171 16.23 -0.09 -3.80
CA HIS A 171 16.29 -0.50 -5.20
C HIS A 171 14.92 -0.70 -5.83
N LEU A 172 13.98 0.20 -5.50
CA LEU A 172 12.60 0.17 -5.96
C LEU A 172 12.21 1.46 -6.68
N VAL A 173 11.33 1.32 -7.65
CA VAL A 173 10.53 2.41 -8.21
C VAL A 173 9.08 2.17 -7.82
N HIS A 174 8.38 3.17 -7.29
CA HIS A 174 7.01 3.02 -6.77
C HIS A 174 6.01 2.63 -7.87
N GLY A 175 6.12 3.25 -9.04
CA GLY A 175 5.27 2.97 -10.20
C GLY A 175 3.83 3.49 -10.11
N ASP A 176 3.48 4.15 -9.00
CA ASP A 176 2.21 4.86 -8.80
C ASP A 176 2.36 5.93 -7.70
N PHE A 177 3.52 6.61 -7.67
CA PHE A 177 3.82 7.64 -6.69
C PHE A 177 2.94 8.86 -6.93
N SER A 178 2.11 9.19 -5.92
CA SER A 178 1.18 10.31 -6.03
C SER A 178 0.79 10.85 -4.65
N GLU A 179 0.22 12.04 -4.65
CA GLU A 179 -0.34 12.70 -3.47
C GLU A 179 -1.44 11.90 -2.74
N TYR A 180 -2.02 10.92 -3.41
CA TYR A 180 -3.06 10.04 -2.86
C TYR A 180 -2.48 8.87 -2.05
N ASN A 181 -1.20 8.56 -2.22
CA ASN A 181 -0.50 7.43 -1.62
C ASN A 181 0.51 7.86 -0.55
N ILE A 182 0.39 9.09 -0.04
CA ILE A 182 1.26 9.68 0.97
C ILE A 182 0.40 10.28 2.08
N PHE A 183 0.57 9.82 3.32
CA PHE A 183 0.03 10.49 4.50
C PHE A 183 0.91 11.68 4.89
N LYS A 184 0.27 12.79 5.29
CA LYS A 184 0.96 13.92 5.89
C LYS A 184 0.66 13.96 7.38
N THR A 185 1.64 13.55 8.18
CA THR A 185 1.56 13.55 9.64
C THR A 185 2.33 14.72 10.25
N LYS A 186 2.18 14.92 11.55
CA LYS A 186 3.00 15.91 12.31
C LYS A 186 4.50 15.58 12.28
N ASN A 187 4.85 14.30 12.08
CA ASN A 187 6.24 13.82 12.06
C ASN A 187 6.85 13.78 10.66
N GLY A 188 6.08 14.07 9.60
CA GLY A 188 6.52 14.04 8.21
C GLY A 188 5.61 13.25 7.30
N LEU A 189 6.12 12.93 6.12
CA LEU A 189 5.40 12.16 5.11
C LEU A 189 5.61 10.65 5.33
N ILE A 190 4.55 9.86 5.19
CA ILE A 190 4.57 8.40 5.27
C ILE A 190 3.96 7.85 3.99
N LEU A 191 4.72 7.05 3.24
CA LEU A 191 4.29 6.46 1.99
C LEU A 191 3.53 5.16 2.23
N PHE A 192 2.53 4.87 1.40
CA PHE A 192 1.77 3.62 1.44
C PHE A 192 1.40 3.15 0.01
N ASP A 193 0.81 1.95 -0.10
CA ASP A 193 0.40 1.32 -1.36
C ASP A 193 1.57 1.03 -2.32
N LEU A 194 2.51 0.20 -1.88
CA LEU A 194 3.67 -0.22 -2.68
C LEU A 194 3.40 -1.48 -3.54
N GLY A 195 2.16 -1.81 -3.82
CA GLY A 195 1.81 -2.94 -4.68
C GLY A 195 2.35 -2.80 -6.11
N SER A 196 2.33 -1.58 -6.67
CA SER A 196 2.87 -1.27 -8.00
C SER A 196 4.39 -1.16 -8.06
N ALA A 197 5.09 -1.09 -6.89
CA ALA A 197 6.52 -0.86 -6.87
C ALA A 197 7.30 -2.04 -7.47
N VAL A 198 8.25 -1.73 -8.35
CA VAL A 198 9.07 -2.69 -9.10
C VAL A 198 10.54 -2.56 -8.76
N ASP A 199 11.30 -3.63 -8.94
CA ASP A 199 12.75 -3.63 -8.86
C ASP A 199 13.38 -2.77 -9.96
N LEU A 200 14.59 -2.21 -9.73
CA LEU A 200 15.30 -1.41 -10.73
C LEU A 200 15.63 -2.19 -12.01
N GLN A 201 15.75 -3.52 -11.93
CA GLN A 201 15.98 -4.39 -13.07
C GLN A 201 14.71 -4.63 -13.92
N HIS A 202 13.54 -4.17 -13.44
CA HIS A 202 12.31 -4.28 -14.23
C HIS A 202 12.42 -3.46 -15.53
N PRO A 203 12.01 -4.00 -16.71
CA PRO A 203 12.16 -3.33 -18.00
C PRO A 203 11.60 -1.91 -18.05
N ASN A 204 10.50 -1.66 -17.32
CA ASN A 204 9.82 -0.35 -17.32
C ASN A 204 10.25 0.54 -16.13
N SER A 205 11.26 0.18 -15.34
CA SER A 205 11.63 0.91 -14.12
C SER A 205 11.94 2.39 -14.39
N GLN A 206 12.66 2.68 -15.47
CA GLN A 206 13.06 4.04 -15.85
C GLN A 206 11.85 4.91 -16.26
N GLU A 207 10.93 4.36 -17.02
CA GLU A 207 9.71 5.04 -17.42
C GLU A 207 8.80 5.31 -16.22
N LEU A 208 8.68 4.33 -15.33
CA LEU A 208 7.91 4.44 -14.09
C LEU A 208 8.50 5.52 -13.16
N LEU A 209 9.83 5.57 -12.99
CA LEU A 209 10.51 6.60 -12.20
C LEU A 209 10.23 8.00 -12.74
N LYS A 210 10.39 8.19 -14.05
CA LYS A 210 10.08 9.47 -14.71
C LYS A 210 8.64 9.88 -14.51
N ARG A 211 7.70 8.92 -14.61
CA ARG A 211 6.28 9.16 -14.38
C ARG A 211 5.99 9.57 -12.93
N ASP A 212 6.58 8.89 -11.96
CA ASP A 212 6.42 9.17 -10.53
C ASP A 212 6.89 10.58 -10.18
N ILE A 213 8.08 11.01 -10.65
CA ILE A 213 8.61 12.35 -10.47
C ILE A 213 7.69 13.40 -11.11
N ASN A 214 7.23 13.15 -12.35
CA ASN A 214 6.35 14.09 -13.05
C ASN A 214 4.99 14.23 -12.34
N ASN A 215 4.42 13.15 -11.83
CA ASN A 215 3.12 13.16 -11.15
C ASN A 215 3.18 14.03 -9.90
N ILE A 216 4.16 13.78 -9.02
CA ILE A 216 4.26 14.53 -7.77
C ILE A 216 4.67 16.00 -8.02
N SER A 217 5.56 16.28 -8.96
CA SER A 217 5.92 17.65 -9.34
C SER A 217 4.70 18.41 -9.86
N ARG A 218 3.88 17.80 -10.72
CA ARG A 218 2.66 18.40 -11.24
C ARG A 218 1.65 18.72 -10.13
N PHE A 219 1.53 17.85 -9.12
CA PHE A 219 0.69 18.12 -7.97
C PHE A 219 1.13 19.40 -7.25
N PHE A 220 2.40 19.53 -6.92
CA PHE A 220 2.91 20.72 -6.21
C PHE A 220 2.81 22.00 -7.05
N VAL A 221 3.05 21.94 -8.36
CA VAL A 221 2.82 23.08 -9.28
C VAL A 221 1.35 23.51 -9.26
N LYS A 222 0.41 22.57 -9.33
CA LYS A 222 -1.05 22.86 -9.23
C LYS A 222 -1.44 23.50 -7.89
N ARG A 223 -0.63 23.30 -6.84
CA ARG A 223 -0.80 23.95 -5.53
C ARG A 223 -0.07 25.30 -5.41
N GLY A 224 0.46 25.83 -6.52
CA GLY A 224 1.11 27.14 -6.58
C GLY A 224 2.57 27.16 -6.13
N LEU A 225 3.23 25.99 -6.01
CA LEU A 225 4.64 25.96 -5.63
C LEU A 225 5.55 25.92 -6.85
N THR A 226 6.68 26.62 -6.76
CA THR A 226 7.80 26.46 -7.69
C THR A 226 8.56 25.18 -7.32
N VAL A 227 8.72 24.28 -8.27
CA VAL A 227 9.42 22.99 -8.13
C VAL A 227 10.64 22.94 -9.04
N GLU A 228 11.57 22.04 -8.76
CA GLU A 228 12.69 21.77 -9.65
C GLU A 228 12.19 21.15 -10.97
N ASN A 229 12.96 21.32 -12.05
CA ASN A 229 12.64 20.65 -13.31
C ASN A 229 12.69 19.13 -13.12
N PRO A 230 11.61 18.38 -13.43
CA PRO A 230 11.57 16.93 -13.25
C PRO A 230 12.72 16.17 -13.94
N ILE A 231 13.24 16.68 -15.05
CA ILE A 231 14.39 16.09 -15.76
C ILE A 231 15.66 16.21 -14.91
N ASP A 232 15.86 17.34 -14.24
CA ASP A 232 17.03 17.55 -13.40
C ASP A 232 16.95 16.73 -12.12
N VAL A 233 15.73 16.60 -11.54
CA VAL A 233 15.46 15.69 -10.41
C VAL A 233 15.79 14.24 -10.80
N LEU A 234 15.34 13.78 -11.98
CA LEU A 234 15.63 12.45 -12.49
C LEU A 234 17.14 12.19 -12.60
N LYS A 235 17.87 13.13 -13.21
CA LYS A 235 19.34 13.04 -13.34
C LYS A 235 20.04 12.95 -11.97
N LYS A 236 19.65 13.79 -11.00
CA LYS A 236 20.20 13.77 -9.64
C LYS A 236 19.98 12.40 -8.95
N ILE A 237 18.79 11.83 -9.10
CA ILE A 237 18.48 10.51 -8.51
C ILE A 237 19.33 9.42 -9.15
N GLN A 238 19.57 9.48 -10.46
CA GLN A 238 20.29 8.45 -11.21
C GLN A 238 21.82 8.56 -11.16
N ASN A 239 22.38 9.80 -11.09
CA ASN A 239 23.82 10.05 -11.23
C ASN A 239 24.63 9.81 -9.94
N GLU A 240 24.01 9.49 -8.82
CA GLU A 240 24.68 9.24 -7.53
C GLU A 240 24.59 7.76 -7.10
N LEU A 241 24.45 6.84 -8.06
CA LEU A 241 24.56 5.39 -7.86
C LEU A 241 25.99 4.93 -8.07
#